data_07e1a7a1c94f007580e17e9d2c6fd7f1
#
_entry.id   07e1a7a1c94f007580e17e9d2c6fd7f1
#
_cell.length_a   1.000
_cell.length_b   1.000
_cell.length_c   1.000
_cell.angle_alpha   90.00
_cell.angle_beta   90.00
_cell.angle_gamma   90.00
#
_symmetry.space_group_name_H-M   'P 1'
#
loop_
_entity.id
_entity.type
_entity.pdbx_description
1 polymer ?
#
loop_
_entity_poly.entity_id
_entity_poly.type
_entity_poly.pdbx_seq_one_letter_code
_entity_poly.pdbx_strand_id
1 'polypeptide(L)'
;MNFLNAWVLFFLPLTFIPFIFFQSSNNNYSWNDMVPLDLLSIIVGILLKVLSSLIIALLILVLAQPFSDQKVIDKVGEGAQIGLVLDRSASMDEPFAGDSEKAGETKSAAASRLIIDFFESRTNDMVGVITFSNSAMFVLPLTENKEAIKAAVSATAGNSLFQTNIGAGLTSSAALFNEVADSGSRAIILLSDGAGRIDANTQQ
;
A
#
# COMPACT_ATOMS: atom_id res chain seq x y z
N MET A 1 -17.29 -6.59 -8.02
CA MET A 1 -17.09 -6.97 -6.62
C MET A 1 -16.92 -8.46 -6.58
N ASN A 2 -15.79 -8.94 -6.16
CA ASN A 2 -15.50 -10.36 -5.99
C ASN A 2 -15.52 -10.69 -4.50
N PHE A 3 -15.78 -11.95 -4.16
CA PHE A 3 -15.78 -12.42 -2.78
C PHE A 3 -14.66 -13.42 -2.60
N LEU A 4 -13.86 -13.27 -1.56
CA LEU A 4 -12.78 -14.20 -1.27
C LEU A 4 -13.36 -15.59 -0.89
N ASN A 5 -14.45 -15.58 -0.14
CA ASN A 5 -15.14 -16.77 0.34
C ASN A 5 -16.60 -16.80 -0.15
N ALA A 6 -16.81 -16.91 -1.49
CA ALA A 6 -18.14 -16.89 -2.09
C ALA A 6 -19.07 -17.98 -1.55
N TRP A 7 -18.53 -19.13 -1.09
CA TRP A 7 -19.31 -20.24 -0.53
C TRP A 7 -20.05 -19.86 0.77
N VAL A 8 -19.57 -18.84 1.51
CA VAL A 8 -20.24 -18.34 2.72
C VAL A 8 -21.59 -17.70 2.42
N LEU A 9 -21.81 -17.21 1.21
CA LEU A 9 -23.10 -16.66 0.78
C LEU A 9 -24.21 -17.73 0.77
N PHE A 10 -23.84 -19.02 0.74
CA PHE A 10 -24.81 -20.12 0.84
C PHE A 10 -25.54 -20.14 2.20
N PHE A 11 -24.99 -19.50 3.22
CA PHE A 11 -25.64 -19.33 4.53
C PHE A 11 -26.63 -18.14 4.59
N LEU A 12 -26.84 -17.40 3.51
CA LEU A 12 -27.82 -16.31 3.46
C LEU A 12 -29.25 -16.72 3.92
N PRO A 13 -29.76 -17.92 3.62
CA PRO A 13 -31.07 -18.37 4.18
C PRO A 13 -31.15 -18.38 5.71
N LEU A 14 -30.00 -18.43 6.40
CA LEU A 14 -29.94 -18.38 7.87
C LEU A 14 -30.48 -17.05 8.43
N THR A 15 -30.50 -16.00 7.64
CA THR A 15 -31.06 -14.67 8.02
C THR A 15 -32.56 -14.74 8.32
N PHE A 16 -33.25 -15.78 7.86
CA PHE A 16 -34.69 -15.99 8.16
C PHE A 16 -34.93 -16.70 9.46
N ILE A 17 -33.93 -17.24 10.15
CA ILE A 17 -34.06 -17.93 11.42
C ILE A 17 -34.84 -17.11 12.48
N PRO A 18 -34.59 -15.81 12.68
CA PRO A 18 -35.32 -15.02 13.66
C PRO A 18 -36.84 -14.98 13.41
N PHE A 19 -37.22 -15.06 12.12
CA PHE A 19 -38.65 -15.08 11.77
C PHE A 19 -39.32 -16.42 12.02
N ILE A 20 -38.57 -17.51 11.94
CA ILE A 20 -39.10 -18.88 12.13
C ILE A 20 -39.12 -19.24 13.61
N PHE A 21 -38.04 -19.04 14.33
CA PHE A 21 -37.90 -19.48 15.73
C PHE A 21 -38.49 -18.51 16.75
N PHE A 22 -38.59 -17.22 16.44
CA PHE A 22 -39.26 -16.26 17.31
C PHE A 22 -40.77 -16.16 17.07
N GLN A 23 -41.35 -17.09 16.31
CA GLN A 23 -42.77 -17.21 16.19
C GLN A 23 -43.26 -17.94 17.44
N SER A 24 -43.58 -17.13 18.45
CA SER A 24 -44.38 -17.51 19.60
C SER A 24 -43.85 -18.72 20.39
N SER A 25 -43.00 -18.49 21.33
CA SER A 25 -43.12 -19.26 22.57
C SER A 25 -44.54 -19.00 23.13
N ASN A 26 -45.48 -19.83 22.77
CA ASN A 26 -46.71 -19.97 23.51
C ASN A 26 -46.35 -20.49 24.89
N ASN A 27 -45.77 -19.64 25.71
CA ASN A 27 -45.62 -19.90 27.11
C ASN A 27 -47.06 -19.91 27.63
N ASN A 28 -47.59 -21.09 27.91
CA ASN A 28 -48.85 -21.34 28.61
C ASN A 28 -48.78 -20.79 30.03
N TYR A 29 -48.63 -19.48 30.16
CA TYR A 29 -48.90 -18.79 31.41
C TYR A 29 -50.38 -18.46 31.40
N SER A 30 -51.10 -18.97 32.42
CA SER A 30 -52.56 -18.78 32.60
C SER A 30 -53.03 -17.31 32.65
N TRP A 31 -52.11 -16.37 32.60
CA TRP A 31 -52.37 -14.94 32.62
C TRP A 31 -52.20 -14.26 31.24
N ASN A 32 -51.82 -15.01 30.22
CA ASN A 32 -51.58 -14.45 28.88
C ASN A 32 -52.86 -13.94 28.19
N ASP A 33 -54.00 -14.51 28.57
CA ASP A 33 -55.30 -14.10 28.03
C ASP A 33 -55.84 -12.77 28.63
N MET A 34 -55.19 -12.24 29.67
CA MET A 34 -55.59 -10.99 30.30
C MET A 34 -54.74 -9.78 29.84
N VAL A 35 -53.69 -10.00 29.09
CA VAL A 35 -52.85 -8.90 28.59
C VAL A 35 -53.40 -8.41 27.26
N PRO A 36 -53.89 -7.16 27.19
CA PRO A 36 -54.36 -6.61 25.90
C PRO A 36 -53.18 -6.58 24.91
N LEU A 37 -53.47 -7.00 23.68
CA LEU A 37 -52.50 -6.91 22.57
C LEU A 37 -52.16 -5.43 22.34
N ASP A 38 -51.01 -5.01 22.84
CA ASP A 38 -50.52 -3.66 22.63
C ASP A 38 -49.81 -3.57 21.28
N LEU A 39 -50.29 -2.66 20.42
CA LEU A 39 -49.71 -2.39 19.09
C LEU A 39 -48.23 -2.11 19.20
N LEU A 40 -47.80 -1.45 20.26
CA LEU A 40 -46.39 -1.06 20.49
C LEU A 40 -45.52 -2.30 20.73
N SER A 41 -46.01 -3.29 21.45
CA SER A 41 -45.34 -4.57 21.69
C SER A 41 -45.13 -5.36 20.39
N ILE A 42 -46.13 -5.34 19.51
CA ILE A 42 -46.04 -5.99 18.20
C ILE A 42 -44.95 -5.33 17.32
N ILE A 43 -44.96 -3.98 17.28
CA ILE A 43 -43.96 -3.22 16.51
C ILE A 43 -42.55 -3.47 17.05
N VAL A 44 -42.33 -3.44 18.35
CA VAL A 44 -41.04 -3.73 18.96
C VAL A 44 -40.60 -5.17 18.68
N GLY A 45 -41.52 -6.14 18.74
CA GLY A 45 -41.22 -7.53 18.39
C GLY A 45 -40.78 -7.72 16.94
N ILE A 46 -41.44 -7.04 16.00
CA ILE A 46 -41.03 -7.06 14.58
C ILE A 46 -39.68 -6.37 14.40
N LEU A 47 -39.48 -5.22 15.05
CA LEU A 47 -38.22 -4.48 14.97
C LEU A 47 -37.03 -5.33 15.46
N LEU A 48 -37.20 -6.04 16.58
CA LEU A 48 -36.16 -6.93 17.09
C LEU A 48 -35.86 -8.10 16.16
N LYS A 49 -36.88 -8.67 15.50
CA LYS A 49 -36.67 -9.74 14.48
C LYS A 49 -35.90 -9.21 13.27
N VAL A 50 -36.26 -8.04 12.78
CA VAL A 50 -35.57 -7.38 11.65
C VAL A 50 -34.12 -7.08 12.04
N LEU A 51 -33.89 -6.53 13.22
CA LEU A 51 -32.55 -6.19 13.69
C LEU A 51 -31.67 -7.45 13.83
N SER A 52 -32.21 -8.53 14.40
CA SER A 52 -31.49 -9.80 14.52
C SER A 52 -31.16 -10.40 13.15
N SER A 53 -32.08 -10.35 12.20
CA SER A 53 -31.87 -10.80 10.83
C SER A 53 -30.79 -9.98 10.14
N LEU A 54 -30.79 -8.66 10.31
CA LEU A 54 -29.79 -7.76 9.77
C LEU A 54 -28.39 -8.06 10.31
N ILE A 55 -28.28 -8.31 11.61
CA ILE A 55 -27.00 -8.68 12.24
C ILE A 55 -26.44 -9.96 11.62
N ILE A 56 -27.27 -10.99 11.45
CA ILE A 56 -26.85 -12.26 10.83
C ILE A 56 -26.41 -12.01 9.38
N ALA A 57 -27.17 -11.21 8.60
CA ALA A 57 -26.81 -10.89 7.23
C ALA A 57 -25.47 -10.16 7.12
N LEU A 58 -25.25 -9.16 7.97
CA LEU A 58 -23.98 -8.42 8.02
C LEU A 58 -22.81 -9.34 8.41
N LEU A 59 -23.02 -10.26 9.34
CA LEU A 59 -22.00 -11.20 9.76
C LEU A 59 -21.60 -12.15 8.61
N ILE A 60 -22.56 -12.66 7.87
CA ILE A 60 -22.32 -13.48 6.67
C ILE A 60 -21.57 -12.66 5.60
N LEU A 61 -21.93 -11.39 5.40
CA LEU A 61 -21.30 -10.53 4.43
C LEU A 61 -19.84 -10.20 4.82
N VAL A 62 -19.57 -9.98 6.10
CA VAL A 62 -18.20 -9.79 6.62
C VAL A 62 -17.37 -11.08 6.42
N LEU A 63 -17.93 -12.25 6.70
CA LEU A 63 -17.23 -13.53 6.46
C LEU A 63 -16.98 -13.81 4.98
N ALA A 64 -17.85 -13.34 4.09
CA ALA A 64 -17.69 -13.47 2.66
C ALA A 64 -16.53 -12.62 2.12
N GLN A 65 -16.01 -11.65 2.90
CA GLN A 65 -14.90 -10.78 2.57
C GLN A 65 -15.02 -10.20 1.15
N PRO A 66 -15.94 -9.25 0.94
CA PRO A 66 -16.05 -8.58 -0.34
C PRO A 66 -14.76 -7.78 -0.60
N PHE A 67 -14.13 -8.02 -1.74
CA PHE A 67 -12.99 -7.24 -2.18
C PHE A 67 -13.25 -6.66 -3.56
N SER A 68 -12.67 -5.51 -3.80
CA SER A 68 -12.63 -4.92 -5.12
C SER A 68 -11.24 -5.16 -5.68
N ASP A 69 -11.17 -5.83 -6.83
CA ASP A 69 -9.91 -5.89 -7.55
C ASP A 69 -9.50 -4.43 -7.82
N GLN A 70 -8.41 -4.01 -7.23
CA GLN A 70 -7.75 -2.81 -7.72
C GLN A 70 -7.35 -3.13 -9.15
N LYS A 71 -8.09 -2.60 -10.11
CA LYS A 71 -7.58 -2.54 -11.48
C LYS A 71 -6.31 -1.71 -11.38
N VAL A 72 -5.17 -2.36 -11.40
CA VAL A 72 -3.94 -1.71 -11.81
C VAL A 72 -4.27 -1.22 -13.22
N ILE A 73 -4.54 0.06 -13.35
CA ILE A 73 -4.63 0.69 -14.66
C ILE A 73 -3.19 0.64 -15.12
N ASP A 74 -2.87 -0.28 -16.02
CA ASP A 74 -1.64 -0.26 -16.79
C ASP A 74 -1.69 1.04 -17.62
N LYS A 75 -1.36 2.13 -16.97
CA LYS A 75 -1.15 3.39 -17.64
C LYS A 75 0.19 3.23 -18.34
N VAL A 76 0.12 2.92 -19.64
CA VAL A 76 1.28 2.96 -20.50
C VAL A 76 1.78 4.40 -20.45
N GLY A 77 2.77 4.68 -19.62
CA GLY A 77 3.38 5.99 -19.51
C GLY A 77 4.06 6.31 -20.83
N GLU A 78 3.81 7.48 -21.38
CA GLU A 78 4.52 7.99 -22.54
C GLU A 78 5.99 8.34 -22.22
N GLY A 79 6.38 8.30 -20.93
CA GLY A 79 7.70 8.64 -20.42
C GLY A 79 8.60 7.43 -20.12
N ALA A 80 9.79 7.72 -19.61
CA ALA A 80 10.74 6.71 -19.16
C ALA A 80 10.32 6.10 -17.80
N GLN A 81 10.62 4.81 -17.60
CA GLN A 81 10.56 4.15 -16.33
C GLN A 81 11.94 4.24 -15.67
N ILE A 82 12.04 4.96 -14.56
CA ILE A 82 13.31 5.26 -13.90
C ILE A 82 13.36 4.62 -12.53
N GLY A 83 14.30 3.70 -12.34
CA GLY A 83 14.65 3.17 -11.02
C GLY A 83 15.73 4.03 -10.38
N LEU A 84 15.39 4.79 -9.36
CA LEU A 84 16.32 5.62 -8.62
C LEU A 84 16.89 4.83 -7.44
N VAL A 85 18.21 4.65 -7.42
CA VAL A 85 18.94 3.88 -6.41
C VAL A 85 19.83 4.81 -5.60
N LEU A 86 19.48 5.02 -4.33
CA LEU A 86 20.13 5.99 -3.45
C LEU A 86 21.00 5.27 -2.40
N ASP A 87 22.25 5.67 -2.34
CA ASP A 87 23.19 5.23 -1.33
C ASP A 87 22.88 5.90 0.02
N ARG A 88 22.76 5.08 1.06
CA ARG A 88 22.61 5.51 2.45
C ARG A 88 23.80 5.10 3.31
N SER A 89 24.97 4.99 2.72
CA SER A 89 26.21 4.73 3.47
C SER A 89 26.65 5.97 4.28
N ALA A 90 27.42 5.73 5.34
CA ALA A 90 27.89 6.79 6.24
C ALA A 90 28.73 7.86 5.52
N SER A 91 29.40 7.50 4.43
CA SER A 91 30.18 8.44 3.61
C SER A 91 29.31 9.50 2.92
N MET A 92 28.01 9.23 2.73
CA MET A 92 27.07 10.19 2.15
C MET A 92 26.67 11.32 3.14
N ASP A 93 26.96 11.18 4.43
CA ASP A 93 26.77 12.24 5.43
C ASP A 93 27.93 13.22 5.50
N GLU A 94 29.03 12.95 4.78
CA GLU A 94 30.13 13.88 4.69
C GLU A 94 29.75 15.16 3.94
N PRO A 95 30.40 16.32 4.25
CA PRO A 95 30.13 17.57 3.55
C PRO A 95 30.38 17.45 2.04
N PHE A 96 29.46 18.01 1.24
CA PHE A 96 29.62 18.12 -0.19
C PHE A 96 30.44 19.37 -0.53
N ALA A 97 31.61 19.19 -1.10
CA ALA A 97 32.57 20.26 -1.37
C ALA A 97 32.29 21.07 -2.66
N GLY A 98 31.22 20.76 -3.39
CA GLY A 98 30.96 21.28 -4.74
C GLY A 98 30.25 22.63 -4.83
N ASP A 99 29.68 23.12 -3.74
CA ASP A 99 28.91 24.38 -3.74
C ASP A 99 29.37 25.32 -2.60
N SER A 100 30.05 26.40 -2.95
CA SER A 100 30.58 27.36 -2.00
C SER A 100 29.50 28.17 -1.26
N GLU A 101 28.29 28.27 -1.81
CA GLU A 101 27.17 28.97 -1.19
C GLU A 101 26.46 28.12 -0.12
N LYS A 102 26.64 26.81 -0.16
CA LYS A 102 26.02 25.85 0.77
C LYS A 102 27.06 25.04 1.55
N ALA A 103 28.09 25.72 2.01
CA ALA A 103 29.15 25.14 2.83
C ALA A 103 28.54 24.45 4.06
N GLY A 104 28.64 23.10 4.11
CA GLY A 104 28.08 22.26 5.18
C GLY A 104 26.89 21.40 4.77
N GLU A 105 26.38 21.50 3.52
CA GLU A 105 25.42 20.55 3.00
C GLU A 105 26.05 19.15 2.86
N THR A 106 25.36 18.10 3.32
CA THR A 106 25.87 16.73 3.16
C THR A 106 25.70 16.25 1.72
N LYS A 107 26.51 15.26 1.29
CA LYS A 107 26.38 14.63 -0.04
C LYS A 107 24.96 14.11 -0.27
N SER A 108 24.33 13.51 0.75
CA SER A 108 22.95 12.99 0.66
C SER A 108 21.92 14.11 0.49
N ALA A 109 22.07 15.23 1.17
CA ALA A 109 21.18 16.38 1.02
C ALA A 109 21.33 17.03 -0.37
N ALA A 110 22.58 17.23 -0.83
CA ALA A 110 22.87 17.75 -2.15
C ALA A 110 22.31 16.83 -3.25
N ALA A 111 22.50 15.52 -3.13
CA ALA A 111 21.94 14.53 -4.05
C ALA A 111 20.42 14.61 -4.11
N SER A 112 19.75 14.64 -2.96
CA SER A 112 18.29 14.75 -2.87
C SER A 112 17.77 16.02 -3.54
N ARG A 113 18.40 17.15 -3.33
CA ARG A 113 18.03 18.42 -3.97
C ARG A 113 18.17 18.34 -5.50
N LEU A 114 19.30 17.86 -5.99
CA LEU A 114 19.56 17.74 -7.43
C LEU A 114 18.58 16.76 -8.12
N ILE A 115 18.22 15.66 -7.43
CA ILE A 115 17.23 14.71 -7.92
C ILE A 115 15.85 15.36 -8.01
N ILE A 116 15.43 16.09 -6.99
CA ILE A 116 14.13 16.76 -6.98
C ILE A 116 14.06 17.75 -8.13
N ASP A 117 15.09 18.60 -8.31
CA ASP A 117 15.16 19.57 -9.39
C ASP A 117 15.13 18.89 -10.77
N PHE A 118 15.82 17.75 -10.92
CA PHE A 118 15.80 16.97 -12.15
C PHE A 118 14.39 16.45 -12.49
N PHE A 119 13.68 15.90 -11.52
CA PHE A 119 12.34 15.35 -11.75
C PHE A 119 11.24 16.41 -11.82
N GLU A 120 11.42 17.61 -11.29
CA GLU A 120 10.48 18.71 -11.48
C GLU A 120 10.32 19.10 -12.96
N SER A 121 11.36 19.02 -13.73
CA SER A 121 11.36 19.31 -15.18
C SER A 121 10.74 18.21 -16.04
N ARG A 122 10.52 17.00 -15.50
CA ARG A 122 10.02 15.84 -16.23
C ARG A 122 8.57 15.55 -15.86
N THR A 123 7.69 15.47 -16.86
CA THR A 123 6.24 15.44 -16.61
C THR A 123 5.60 14.06 -16.74
N ASN A 124 6.19 13.14 -17.52
CA ASN A 124 5.55 11.88 -17.89
C ASN A 124 6.35 10.64 -17.48
N ASP A 125 7.42 10.81 -16.71
CA ASP A 125 8.26 9.70 -16.28
C ASP A 125 7.68 9.02 -15.04
N MET A 126 7.80 7.70 -14.99
CA MET A 126 7.52 6.89 -13.81
C MET A 126 8.82 6.68 -13.04
N VAL A 127 8.82 7.03 -11.78
CA VAL A 127 10.00 6.93 -10.91
C VAL A 127 9.70 6.01 -9.74
N GLY A 128 10.57 5.02 -9.54
CA GLY A 128 10.60 4.22 -8.32
C GLY A 128 11.86 4.52 -7.53
N VAL A 129 11.78 4.48 -6.21
CA VAL A 129 12.89 4.82 -5.31
C VAL A 129 13.30 3.62 -4.49
N ILE A 130 14.56 3.27 -4.56
CA ILE A 130 15.23 2.25 -3.77
C ILE A 130 16.38 2.89 -3.03
N THR A 131 16.55 2.54 -1.78
CA THR A 131 17.75 2.87 -1.02
C THR A 131 18.55 1.62 -0.72
N PHE A 132 19.85 1.79 -0.59
CA PHE A 132 20.69 0.68 -0.20
C PHE A 132 21.80 1.09 0.77
N SER A 133 22.21 0.11 1.55
CA SER A 133 23.41 0.14 2.37
C SER A 133 24.03 -1.27 2.31
N ASN A 134 23.91 -2.07 3.34
CA ASN A 134 24.25 -3.51 3.30
C ASN A 134 23.21 -4.33 2.50
N SER A 135 21.97 -3.93 2.56
CA SER A 135 20.83 -4.49 1.80
C SER A 135 20.04 -3.39 1.14
N ALA A 136 19.31 -3.74 0.10
CA ALA A 136 18.40 -2.82 -0.56
C ALA A 136 17.03 -2.79 0.15
N MET A 137 16.42 -1.61 0.15
CA MET A 137 15.08 -1.38 0.68
C MET A 137 14.23 -0.63 -0.34
N PHE A 138 13.07 -1.17 -0.65
CA PHE A 138 12.08 -0.49 -1.46
C PHE A 138 11.44 0.66 -0.65
N VAL A 139 11.51 1.86 -1.20
CA VAL A 139 10.92 3.07 -0.58
C VAL A 139 9.66 3.48 -1.32
N LEU A 140 9.68 3.46 -2.65
CA LEU A 140 8.56 3.87 -3.48
C LEU A 140 8.51 3.00 -4.74
N PRO A 141 7.34 2.37 -5.07
CA PRO A 141 7.13 1.71 -6.36
C PRO A 141 7.11 2.73 -7.50
N LEU A 142 7.21 2.24 -8.75
CA LEU A 142 7.13 3.11 -9.92
C LEU A 142 5.81 3.91 -9.93
N THR A 143 5.94 5.23 -9.93
CA THR A 143 4.80 6.18 -9.90
C THR A 143 5.11 7.46 -10.65
N GLU A 144 4.08 8.11 -11.19
CA GLU A 144 4.14 9.45 -11.79
C GLU A 144 3.90 10.57 -10.76
N ASN A 145 3.57 10.21 -9.53
CA ASN A 145 3.21 11.18 -8.48
C ASN A 145 4.45 11.92 -7.97
N LYS A 146 4.67 13.15 -8.43
CA LYS A 146 5.82 13.99 -8.07
C LYS A 146 5.94 14.25 -6.57
N GLU A 147 4.82 14.43 -5.87
CA GLU A 147 4.84 14.68 -4.43
C GLU A 147 5.30 13.43 -3.66
N ALA A 148 4.88 12.24 -4.10
CA ALA A 148 5.33 10.99 -3.52
C ALA A 148 6.84 10.77 -3.77
N ILE A 149 7.32 11.07 -4.99
CA ILE A 149 8.74 10.97 -5.34
C ILE A 149 9.57 11.92 -4.48
N LYS A 150 9.15 13.19 -4.36
CA LYS A 150 9.81 14.20 -3.54
C LYS A 150 9.86 13.81 -2.07
N ALA A 151 8.75 13.32 -1.52
CA ALA A 151 8.67 12.84 -0.15
C ALA A 151 9.59 11.63 0.09
N ALA A 152 9.61 10.66 -0.83
CA ALA A 152 10.47 9.49 -0.76
C ALA A 152 11.96 9.86 -0.78
N VAL A 153 12.37 10.71 -1.73
CA VAL A 153 13.75 11.20 -1.83
C VAL A 153 14.16 11.97 -0.59
N SER A 154 13.31 12.88 -0.10
CA SER A 154 13.59 13.65 1.11
C SER A 154 13.69 12.78 2.37
N ALA A 155 12.87 11.74 2.48
CA ALA A 155 12.91 10.79 3.60
C ALA A 155 14.18 9.93 3.61
N THR A 156 14.87 9.80 2.48
CA THR A 156 16.11 9.04 2.39
C THR A 156 17.35 9.86 2.70
N ALA A 157 17.24 11.18 2.72
CA ALA A 157 18.32 12.08 3.11
C ALA A 157 18.52 12.02 4.64
N GLY A 158 19.73 11.68 5.08
CA GLY A 158 20.06 11.50 6.48
C GLY A 158 19.86 10.07 7.02
N ASN A 159 20.31 9.81 8.26
CA ASN A 159 20.32 8.49 8.89
C ASN A 159 21.12 7.43 8.11
N SER A 160 22.40 7.68 7.97
CA SER A 160 23.34 6.77 7.29
C SER A 160 23.47 5.43 8.02
N LEU A 161 23.71 4.41 7.24
CA LEU A 161 23.95 3.03 7.68
C LEU A 161 25.36 2.63 7.32
N PHE A 162 25.91 1.70 8.10
CA PHE A 162 27.24 1.14 7.83
C PHE A 162 27.15 0.13 6.68
N GLN A 163 28.19 0.10 5.85
CA GLN A 163 28.37 -0.78 4.69
C GLN A 163 27.62 -0.33 3.43
N THR A 164 28.19 -0.70 2.27
CA THR A 164 27.69 -0.31 0.95
C THR A 164 27.74 -1.50 0.00
N ASN A 165 26.57 -2.05 -0.34
CA ASN A 165 26.42 -3.13 -1.31
C ASN A 165 25.64 -2.61 -2.54
N ILE A 166 26.36 -2.10 -3.52
CA ILE A 166 25.80 -1.55 -4.76
C ILE A 166 25.03 -2.62 -5.54
N GLY A 167 25.53 -3.88 -5.52
CA GLY A 167 24.89 -4.98 -6.23
C GLY A 167 23.47 -5.25 -5.76
N ALA A 168 23.25 -5.21 -4.44
CA ALA A 168 21.90 -5.37 -3.88
C ALA A 168 20.95 -4.25 -4.35
N GLY A 169 21.41 -2.99 -4.40
CA GLY A 169 20.64 -1.86 -4.90
C GLY A 169 20.22 -2.03 -6.36
N LEU A 170 21.18 -2.39 -7.24
CA LEU A 170 20.93 -2.59 -8.67
C LEU A 170 19.97 -3.75 -8.92
N THR A 171 20.17 -4.89 -8.29
CA THR A 171 19.31 -6.08 -8.45
C THR A 171 17.87 -5.77 -8.03
N SER A 172 17.70 -5.07 -6.91
CA SER A 172 16.38 -4.67 -6.44
C SER A 172 15.73 -3.63 -7.35
N SER A 173 16.52 -2.73 -7.95
CA SER A 173 16.01 -1.77 -8.93
C SER A 173 15.54 -2.45 -10.22
N ALA A 174 16.24 -3.48 -10.67
CA ALA A 174 15.80 -4.27 -11.81
C ALA A 174 14.46 -4.99 -11.53
N ALA A 175 14.24 -5.42 -10.29
CA ALA A 175 12.99 -6.06 -9.87
C ALA A 175 11.78 -5.10 -9.94
N LEU A 176 11.96 -3.78 -9.74
CA LEU A 176 10.89 -2.78 -9.90
C LEU A 176 10.22 -2.85 -11.27
N PHE A 177 10.99 -3.12 -12.31
CA PHE A 177 10.46 -3.14 -13.68
C PHE A 177 9.63 -4.39 -13.99
N ASN A 178 9.72 -5.45 -13.17
CA ASN A 178 8.94 -6.66 -13.36
C ASN A 178 7.46 -6.47 -12.99
N GLU A 179 7.15 -5.45 -12.20
CA GLU A 179 5.80 -5.17 -11.72
C GLU A 179 4.99 -4.28 -12.68
N VAL A 180 5.64 -3.73 -13.71
CA VAL A 180 5.02 -2.77 -14.64
C VAL A 180 5.12 -3.28 -16.06
N ALA A 181 4.07 -2.98 -16.87
CA ALA A 181 4.01 -3.34 -18.28
C ALA A 181 5.27 -2.85 -19.02
N ASP A 182 5.73 -3.66 -19.97
CA ASP A 182 6.93 -3.38 -20.77
C ASP A 182 6.66 -2.28 -21.80
N SER A 183 6.57 -1.05 -21.31
CA SER A 183 6.30 0.13 -22.13
C SER A 183 7.31 1.23 -21.83
N GLY A 184 7.91 1.75 -22.86
CA GLY A 184 8.86 2.87 -22.77
C GLY A 184 10.30 2.46 -22.47
N SER A 185 11.14 3.48 -22.35
CA SER A 185 12.57 3.30 -22.04
C SER A 185 12.75 3.06 -20.54
N ARG A 186 13.58 2.08 -20.16
CA ARG A 186 13.93 1.78 -18.79
C ARG A 186 15.33 2.28 -18.48
N ALA A 187 15.49 2.95 -17.34
CA ALA A 187 16.77 3.45 -16.87
C ALA A 187 16.92 3.25 -15.37
N ILE A 188 18.14 2.97 -14.94
CA ILE A 188 18.51 2.94 -13.52
C ILE A 188 19.48 4.09 -13.29
N ILE A 189 19.15 4.97 -12.34
CA ILE A 189 20.01 6.06 -11.91
C ILE A 189 20.57 5.70 -10.54
N LEU A 190 21.86 5.43 -10.47
CA LEU A 190 22.56 5.15 -9.22
C LEU A 190 23.27 6.41 -8.72
N LEU A 191 22.97 6.78 -7.47
CA LEU A 191 23.69 7.83 -6.75
C LEU A 191 24.46 7.23 -5.57
N SER A 192 25.75 7.27 -5.65
CA SER A 192 26.70 6.80 -4.63
C SER A 192 27.99 7.59 -4.74
N ASP A 193 28.74 7.72 -3.66
CA ASP A 193 30.08 8.31 -3.66
C ASP A 193 31.18 7.31 -4.08
N GLY A 194 30.81 6.10 -4.48
CA GLY A 194 31.68 5.13 -5.10
C GLY A 194 32.44 4.20 -4.15
N ALA A 195 32.27 4.30 -2.85
CA ALA A 195 32.95 3.46 -1.86
C ALA A 195 32.31 2.06 -1.64
N GLY A 196 31.62 1.51 -2.63
CA GLY A 196 30.81 0.30 -2.50
C GLY A 196 31.41 -0.97 -3.04
N ARG A 197 30.92 -2.12 -2.56
CA ARG A 197 31.24 -3.46 -3.09
C ARG A 197 30.22 -3.82 -4.18
N ILE A 198 30.73 -4.39 -5.25
CA ILE A 198 29.92 -5.06 -6.29
C ILE A 198 30.20 -6.56 -6.14
N ASP A 199 29.20 -7.33 -5.76
CA ASP A 199 29.32 -8.77 -5.66
C ASP A 199 29.41 -9.40 -7.06
N ALA A 200 30.18 -10.50 -7.16
CA ALA A 200 30.41 -11.19 -8.44
C ALA A 200 29.11 -11.70 -9.13
N ASN A 201 28.04 -11.90 -8.36
CA ASN A 201 26.72 -12.29 -8.88
C ASN A 201 25.96 -11.16 -9.59
N THR A 202 26.42 -9.93 -9.46
CA THR A 202 25.79 -8.75 -10.11
C THR A 202 26.42 -8.47 -11.50
N GLN A 203 27.47 -9.21 -11.85
CA GLN A 203 28.21 -9.03 -13.12
C GLN A 203 27.70 -9.93 -14.25
N GLN A 204 26.70 -10.77 -14.03
CA GLN A 204 26.02 -11.57 -15.04
C GLN A 204 24.69 -10.90 -15.46
#